data_961cb1c07fd7a736c5e26d966b20c3c5
#
_entry.id   961cb1c07fd7a736c5e26d966b20c3c5
#
_cell.length_a   1.000
_cell.length_b   1.000
_cell.length_c   1.000
_cell.angle_alpha   90.00
_cell.angle_beta   90.00
_cell.angle_gamma   90.00
#
_symmetry.space_group_name_H-M   'P 1'
#
loop_
_entity.id
_entity.type
_entity.pdbx_description
1 polymer ?
#
loop_
_entity_poly.entity_id
_entity_poly.type
_entity_poly.pdbx_seq_one_letter_code
_entity_poly.pdbx_strand_id
1 'polypeptide(L)'
;SKNPKKLFQLLRTGTAQLLFLKMPPHAVVNTSVELVSEFQNNKFKGLINAILRKVATIKNEAENPAKLNTPDWLWKSWVGQYGEDSATAIGLQHLANPPIDISAKEKPIFWAQSLGAELLPTGTIRLTAGGHPSEWAGFEGGHWWIQDAAAAIPVKLLGDIAGKTVIDLCAAPGGKTAQLVNAGATVTAVDISGTRITRLESNLARMQMSAKTIVADLRQ
;
A
#
# COMPACT_ATOMS: atom_id res chain seq x y z
N SER A 1 16.26 -32.29 -12.03
CA SER A 1 14.93 -31.71 -12.05
C SER A 1 14.98 -30.33 -12.73
N LYS A 2 14.22 -30.14 -13.79
CA LYS A 2 14.32 -28.92 -14.63
C LYS A 2 13.86 -27.63 -13.95
N ASN A 3 13.23 -27.64 -12.77
CA ASN A 3 12.87 -26.40 -12.08
C ASN A 3 12.47 -26.55 -10.60
N PRO A 4 13.43 -26.79 -9.67
CA PRO A 4 13.15 -26.91 -8.24
C PRO A 4 12.54 -25.61 -7.67
N LYS A 5 12.87 -24.45 -8.24
CA LYS A 5 12.35 -23.15 -7.82
C LYS A 5 10.82 -23.05 -7.96
N LYS A 6 10.26 -23.54 -9.07
CA LYS A 6 8.80 -23.52 -9.30
C LYS A 6 8.05 -24.42 -8.30
N LEU A 7 8.57 -25.61 -8.03
CA LEU A 7 7.96 -26.52 -7.05
C LEU A 7 7.98 -25.93 -5.63
N PHE A 8 9.09 -25.28 -5.27
CA PHE A 8 9.20 -24.60 -3.99
C PHE A 8 8.21 -23.43 -3.86
N GLN A 9 8.07 -22.62 -4.90
CA GLN A 9 7.07 -21.53 -4.91
C GLN A 9 5.65 -22.07 -4.81
N LEU A 10 5.34 -23.16 -5.50
CA LEU A 10 4.03 -23.81 -5.43
C LEU A 10 3.72 -24.31 -4.01
N LEU A 11 4.68 -24.93 -3.34
CA LEU A 11 4.54 -25.33 -1.93
C LEU A 11 4.31 -24.11 -1.01
N ARG A 12 5.09 -23.04 -1.20
CA ARG A 12 4.92 -21.82 -0.41
C ARG A 12 3.54 -21.20 -0.59
N THR A 13 3.06 -21.10 -1.84
CA THR A 13 1.73 -20.57 -2.15
C THR A 13 0.64 -21.44 -1.55
N GLY A 14 0.70 -22.77 -1.74
CA GLY A 14 -0.26 -23.70 -1.14
C GLY A 14 -0.26 -23.66 0.39
N THR A 15 0.92 -23.56 1.00
CA THR A 15 1.05 -23.40 2.45
C THR A 15 0.40 -22.08 2.92
N ALA A 16 0.64 -20.98 2.23
CA ALA A 16 0.02 -19.69 2.56
C ALA A 16 -1.50 -19.73 2.44
N GLN A 17 -2.03 -20.35 1.39
CA GLN A 17 -3.46 -20.54 1.20
C GLN A 17 -4.11 -21.36 2.31
N LEU A 18 -3.43 -22.40 2.78
CA LEU A 18 -3.93 -23.28 3.85
C LEU A 18 -3.88 -22.60 5.23
N LEU A 19 -2.72 -22.04 5.59
CA LEU A 19 -2.46 -21.56 6.95
C LEU A 19 -2.99 -20.14 7.21
N PHE A 20 -2.91 -19.26 6.23
CA PHE A 20 -3.22 -17.83 6.40
C PHE A 20 -4.55 -17.43 5.76
N LEU A 21 -4.84 -17.92 4.55
CA LEU A 21 -6.10 -17.61 3.85
C LEU A 21 -7.24 -18.57 4.22
N LYS A 22 -6.94 -19.62 5.00
CA LYS A 22 -7.93 -20.63 5.46
C LYS A 22 -8.77 -21.22 4.31
N MET A 23 -8.20 -21.36 3.14
CA MET A 23 -8.87 -21.95 1.99
C MET A 23 -9.13 -23.44 2.21
N PRO A 24 -10.21 -24.00 1.62
CA PRO A 24 -10.53 -25.41 1.75
C PRO A 24 -9.36 -26.31 1.33
N PRO A 25 -8.88 -27.22 2.20
CA PRO A 25 -7.68 -28.02 1.92
C PRO A 25 -7.74 -28.83 0.63
N HIS A 26 -8.92 -29.42 0.31
CA HIS A 26 -9.10 -30.18 -0.91
C HIS A 26 -8.89 -29.33 -2.18
N ALA A 27 -9.37 -28.08 -2.18
CA ALA A 27 -9.21 -27.18 -3.31
C ALA A 27 -7.74 -26.81 -3.53
N VAL A 28 -7.06 -26.41 -2.45
CA VAL A 28 -5.64 -26.01 -2.51
C VAL A 28 -4.76 -27.17 -2.96
N VAL A 29 -4.96 -28.37 -2.40
CA VAL A 29 -4.16 -29.55 -2.74
C VAL A 29 -4.39 -29.96 -4.20
N ASN A 30 -5.65 -30.03 -4.66
CA ASN A 30 -5.98 -30.43 -6.02
C ASN A 30 -5.38 -29.45 -7.04
N THR A 31 -5.63 -28.17 -6.90
CA THR A 31 -5.10 -27.13 -7.81
C THR A 31 -3.56 -27.15 -7.83
N SER A 32 -2.92 -27.31 -6.67
CA SER A 32 -1.46 -27.40 -6.61
C SER A 32 -0.93 -28.63 -7.33
N VAL A 33 -1.59 -29.78 -7.22
CA VAL A 33 -1.20 -31.02 -7.91
C VAL A 33 -1.42 -30.92 -9.42
N GLU A 34 -2.47 -30.24 -9.86
CA GLU A 34 -2.73 -29.98 -11.30
C GLU A 34 -1.65 -29.09 -11.90
N LEU A 35 -1.28 -27.99 -11.24
CA LEU A 35 -0.21 -27.09 -11.67
C LEU A 35 1.17 -27.82 -11.82
N VAL A 36 1.44 -28.84 -11.01
CA VAL A 36 2.64 -29.66 -11.19
C VAL A 36 2.67 -30.35 -12.57
N SER A 37 1.51 -30.71 -13.10
CA SER A 37 1.39 -31.33 -14.43
C SER A 37 1.74 -30.35 -15.53
N GLU A 38 1.28 -29.13 -15.45
CA GLU A 38 1.58 -28.07 -16.40
C GLU A 38 3.09 -27.77 -16.46
N PHE A 39 3.80 -27.94 -15.34
CA PHE A 39 5.25 -27.81 -15.30
C PHE A 39 6.00 -29.05 -15.82
N GLN A 40 5.30 -30.02 -16.42
CA GLN A 40 5.85 -31.29 -16.94
C GLN A 40 6.65 -32.10 -15.88
N ASN A 41 6.26 -32.01 -14.62
CA ASN A 41 6.96 -32.60 -13.48
C ASN A 41 6.11 -33.63 -12.71
N ASN A 42 5.35 -34.45 -13.42
CA ASN A 42 4.36 -35.40 -12.86
C ASN A 42 4.89 -36.28 -11.71
N LYS A 43 6.20 -36.55 -11.68
CA LYS A 43 6.85 -37.32 -10.60
C LYS A 43 6.77 -36.67 -9.22
N PHE A 44 6.50 -35.35 -9.15
CA PHE A 44 6.38 -34.62 -7.89
C PHE A 44 4.95 -34.45 -7.39
N LYS A 45 3.93 -34.90 -8.12
CA LYS A 45 2.52 -34.85 -7.69
C LYS A 45 2.29 -35.44 -6.31
N GLY A 46 2.80 -36.66 -6.10
CA GLY A 46 2.68 -37.34 -4.81
C GLY A 46 3.35 -36.58 -3.67
N LEU A 47 4.53 -36.01 -3.93
CA LEU A 47 5.26 -35.20 -2.94
C LEU A 47 4.49 -33.95 -2.56
N ILE A 48 4.00 -33.16 -3.54
CA ILE A 48 3.22 -31.95 -3.30
C ILE A 48 1.94 -32.26 -2.52
N ASN A 49 1.20 -33.30 -2.95
CA ASN A 49 0.00 -33.75 -2.26
C ASN A 49 0.29 -34.14 -0.79
N ALA A 50 1.32 -34.91 -0.54
CA ALA A 50 1.68 -35.36 0.81
C ALA A 50 2.08 -34.19 1.72
N ILE A 51 2.91 -33.28 1.20
CA ILE A 51 3.35 -32.10 1.99
C ILE A 51 2.17 -31.20 2.31
N LEU A 52 1.36 -30.81 1.32
CA LEU A 52 0.24 -29.89 1.55
C LEU A 52 -0.84 -30.50 2.44
N ARG A 53 -1.13 -31.79 2.33
CA ARG A 53 -2.03 -32.47 3.27
C ARG A 53 -1.50 -32.44 4.71
N LYS A 54 -0.19 -32.64 4.88
CA LYS A 54 0.44 -32.50 6.21
C LYS A 54 0.38 -31.06 6.72
N VAL A 55 0.63 -30.07 5.86
CA VAL A 55 0.51 -28.66 6.21
C VAL A 55 -0.93 -28.32 6.66
N ALA A 56 -1.95 -28.87 5.98
CA ALA A 56 -3.35 -28.65 6.32
C ALA A 56 -3.76 -29.10 7.75
N THR A 57 -2.96 -29.98 8.37
CA THR A 57 -3.19 -30.44 9.76
C THR A 57 -2.45 -29.61 10.81
N ILE A 58 -1.60 -28.67 10.38
CA ILE A 58 -0.84 -27.82 11.30
C ILE A 58 -1.77 -26.73 11.85
N LYS A 59 -1.86 -26.62 13.16
CA LYS A 59 -2.45 -25.45 13.80
C LYS A 59 -1.43 -24.33 13.72
N ASN A 60 -1.78 -23.27 12.99
CA ASN A 60 -0.91 -22.11 12.87
C ASN A 60 -1.12 -21.19 14.08
N GLU A 61 -0.42 -21.49 15.14
CA GLU A 61 -0.31 -20.64 16.33
C GLU A 61 1.08 -19.99 16.29
N ALA A 62 1.26 -18.99 15.45
CA ALA A 62 2.49 -18.21 15.48
C ALA A 62 2.52 -17.42 16.79
N GLU A 63 3.49 -17.70 17.68
CA GLU A 63 3.63 -17.05 18.98
C GLU A 63 3.72 -15.53 18.89
N ASN A 64 4.34 -15.00 17.82
CA ASN A 64 4.40 -13.57 17.55
C ASN A 64 4.44 -13.31 16.04
N PRO A 65 3.26 -13.15 15.39
CA PRO A 65 3.21 -12.88 13.95
C PRO A 65 3.87 -11.57 13.56
N ALA A 66 3.88 -10.55 14.42
CA ALA A 66 4.56 -9.29 14.17
C ALA A 66 6.06 -9.49 13.98
N LYS A 67 6.69 -10.23 14.89
CA LYS A 67 8.13 -10.54 14.83
C LYS A 67 8.48 -11.39 13.62
N LEU A 68 7.68 -12.41 13.31
CA LEU A 68 7.92 -13.30 12.15
C LEU A 68 7.88 -12.57 10.81
N ASN A 69 7.08 -11.50 10.69
CA ASN A 69 6.92 -10.73 9.47
C ASN A 69 7.77 -9.46 9.43
N THR A 70 8.57 -9.20 10.48
CA THR A 70 9.48 -8.06 10.55
C THR A 70 10.92 -8.52 10.40
N PRO A 71 11.74 -7.92 9.52
CA PRO A 71 13.17 -8.23 9.43
C PRO A 71 13.87 -8.04 10.78
N ASP A 72 14.79 -8.95 11.14
CA ASP A 72 15.47 -8.95 12.44
C ASP A 72 16.12 -7.63 12.82
N TRP A 73 16.76 -6.97 11.86
CA TRP A 73 17.41 -5.68 12.10
C TRP A 73 16.40 -4.58 12.49
N LEU A 74 15.23 -4.59 11.86
CA LEU A 74 14.17 -3.62 12.12
C LEU A 74 13.47 -3.94 13.45
N TRP A 75 13.20 -5.21 13.71
CA TRP A 75 12.65 -5.67 14.99
C TRP A 75 13.54 -5.25 16.17
N LYS A 76 14.85 -5.52 16.09
CA LYS A 76 15.82 -5.13 17.12
C LYS A 76 15.85 -3.62 17.34
N SER A 77 15.80 -2.83 16.26
CA SER A 77 15.75 -1.37 16.34
C SER A 77 14.49 -0.89 17.07
N TRP A 78 13.31 -1.43 16.73
CA TRP A 78 12.06 -1.04 17.37
C TRP A 78 12.04 -1.45 18.85
N VAL A 79 12.47 -2.67 19.18
CA VAL A 79 12.53 -3.13 20.58
C VAL A 79 13.49 -2.26 21.40
N GLY A 80 14.65 -1.92 20.84
CA GLY A 80 15.62 -1.07 21.52
C GLY A 80 15.15 0.37 21.76
N GLN A 81 14.28 0.89 20.89
CA GLN A 81 13.80 2.26 20.96
C GLN A 81 12.46 2.41 21.71
N TYR A 82 11.56 1.45 21.54
CA TYR A 82 10.16 1.57 22.02
C TYR A 82 9.73 0.47 22.99
N GLY A 83 10.57 -0.54 23.22
CA GLY A 83 10.22 -1.73 23.98
C GLY A 83 9.47 -2.78 23.16
N GLU A 84 9.35 -4.00 23.72
CA GLU A 84 8.81 -5.17 22.99
C GLU A 84 7.30 -5.04 22.70
N ASP A 85 6.53 -4.51 23.65
CA ASP A 85 5.08 -4.33 23.49
C ASP A 85 4.76 -3.35 22.35
N SER A 86 5.45 -2.21 22.31
CA SER A 86 5.28 -1.22 21.24
C SER A 86 5.77 -1.76 19.89
N ALA A 87 6.89 -2.48 19.87
CA ALA A 87 7.41 -3.11 18.66
C ALA A 87 6.41 -4.16 18.11
N THR A 88 5.78 -4.92 19.00
CA THR A 88 4.73 -5.88 18.65
C THR A 88 3.51 -5.17 18.05
N ALA A 89 3.04 -4.10 18.71
CA ALA A 89 1.91 -3.32 18.21
C ALA A 89 2.19 -2.71 16.82
N ILE A 90 3.39 -2.16 16.59
CA ILE A 90 3.83 -1.65 15.29
C ILE A 90 3.82 -2.77 14.24
N GLY A 91 4.42 -3.92 14.56
CA GLY A 91 4.48 -5.06 13.65
C GLY A 91 3.11 -5.64 13.30
N LEU A 92 2.18 -5.70 14.25
CA LEU A 92 0.79 -6.10 14.02
C LEU A 92 0.06 -5.11 13.11
N GLN A 93 0.28 -3.81 13.30
CA GLN A 93 -0.30 -2.79 12.43
C GLN A 93 0.17 -2.92 10.98
N HIS A 94 1.41 -3.33 10.74
CA HIS A 94 1.93 -3.60 9.40
C HIS A 94 1.31 -4.84 8.73
N LEU A 95 0.68 -5.73 9.49
CA LEU A 95 -0.06 -6.88 8.95
C LEU A 95 -1.52 -6.55 8.61
N ALA A 96 -2.03 -5.43 9.10
CA ALA A 96 -3.38 -4.97 8.79
C ALA A 96 -3.43 -4.32 7.40
N ASN A 97 -4.57 -4.43 6.73
CA ASN A 97 -4.82 -3.63 5.53
C ASN A 97 -4.89 -2.15 5.92
N PRO A 98 -4.07 -1.28 5.31
CA PRO A 98 -4.15 0.13 5.61
C PRO A 98 -5.50 0.70 5.14
N PRO A 99 -6.08 1.65 5.87
CA PRO A 99 -7.22 2.42 5.39
C PRO A 99 -6.80 3.23 4.16
N ILE A 100 -7.76 3.62 3.34
CA ILE A 100 -7.50 4.55 2.24
C ILE A 100 -7.87 5.95 2.72
N ASP A 101 -6.88 6.83 2.72
CA ASP A 101 -7.06 8.23 3.08
C ASP A 101 -7.09 9.10 1.82
N ILE A 102 -7.94 10.11 1.83
CA ILE A 102 -8.06 11.09 0.75
C ILE A 102 -8.04 12.52 1.29
N SER A 103 -7.50 13.43 0.49
CA SER A 103 -7.56 14.88 0.72
C SER A 103 -8.53 15.50 -0.28
N ALA A 104 -9.50 16.25 0.19
CA ALA A 104 -10.47 16.97 -0.65
C ALA A 104 -9.96 18.37 -0.99
N LYS A 105 -10.26 18.85 -2.22
CA LYS A 105 -9.97 20.22 -2.64
C LYS A 105 -10.77 21.20 -1.79
N GLU A 106 -12.05 20.90 -1.64
CA GLU A 106 -13.02 21.70 -0.90
C GLU A 106 -14.05 20.79 -0.24
N LYS A 107 -14.78 21.30 0.73
CA LYS A 107 -15.95 20.64 1.35
C LYS A 107 -15.65 19.24 1.90
N PRO A 108 -14.60 19.05 2.72
CA PRO A 108 -14.23 17.71 3.21
C PRO A 108 -15.36 17.03 3.98
N ILE A 109 -16.19 17.76 4.72
CA ILE A 109 -17.37 17.22 5.43
C ILE A 109 -18.36 16.60 4.44
N PHE A 110 -18.66 17.29 3.35
CA PHE A 110 -19.57 16.78 2.31
C PHE A 110 -19.02 15.48 1.69
N TRP A 111 -17.74 15.44 1.36
CA TRP A 111 -17.14 14.24 0.76
C TRP A 111 -17.04 13.09 1.74
N ALA A 112 -16.76 13.33 3.02
CA ALA A 112 -16.79 12.32 4.06
C ALA A 112 -18.18 11.67 4.16
N GLN A 113 -19.24 12.48 4.20
CA GLN A 113 -20.63 11.99 4.24
C GLN A 113 -21.02 11.25 2.95
N SER A 114 -20.68 11.81 1.79
CA SER A 114 -21.00 11.22 0.48
C SER A 114 -20.36 9.85 0.27
N LEU A 115 -19.18 9.64 0.84
CA LEU A 115 -18.39 8.38 0.72
C LEU A 115 -18.61 7.43 1.91
N GLY A 116 -19.44 7.78 2.88
CA GLY A 116 -19.63 6.99 4.10
C GLY A 116 -18.34 6.82 4.90
N ALA A 117 -17.49 7.86 4.92
CA ALA A 117 -16.14 7.87 5.44
C ALA A 117 -15.99 8.73 6.70
N GLU A 118 -14.93 8.49 7.47
CA GLU A 118 -14.59 9.27 8.65
C GLU A 118 -13.80 10.54 8.27
N LEU A 119 -14.19 11.69 8.83
CA LEU A 119 -13.39 12.91 8.75
C LEU A 119 -12.45 12.97 9.96
N LEU A 120 -11.16 12.85 9.71
CA LEU A 120 -10.14 12.95 10.77
C LEU A 120 -9.97 14.41 11.24
N PRO A 121 -9.49 14.63 12.47
CA PRO A 121 -9.23 15.99 13.00
C PRO A 121 -8.29 16.81 12.11
N THR A 122 -7.44 16.15 11.32
CA THR A 122 -6.57 16.78 10.34
C THR A 122 -7.29 17.27 9.08
N GLY A 123 -8.59 16.99 8.91
CA GLY A 123 -9.35 17.27 7.69
C GLY A 123 -9.11 16.25 6.56
N THR A 124 -8.37 15.19 6.82
CA THR A 124 -8.23 14.05 5.91
C THR A 124 -9.46 13.15 6.05
N ILE A 125 -9.93 12.59 4.97
CA ILE A 125 -11.09 11.70 4.93
C ILE A 125 -10.57 10.26 4.87
N ARG A 126 -10.98 9.41 5.82
CA ARG A 126 -10.55 8.02 5.96
C ARG A 126 -11.65 7.06 5.57
N LEU A 127 -11.38 6.24 4.55
CA LEU A 127 -12.28 5.19 4.11
C LEU A 127 -11.85 3.86 4.73
N THR A 128 -12.81 3.18 5.35
CA THR A 128 -12.65 1.84 5.93
C THR A 128 -13.18 0.76 5.00
N ALA A 129 -14.03 1.11 4.04
CA ALA A 129 -14.54 0.19 3.04
C ALA A 129 -13.52 -0.02 1.92
N GLY A 130 -13.39 -1.27 1.46
CA GLY A 130 -12.61 -1.60 0.26
C GLY A 130 -13.31 -1.09 -1.00
N GLY A 131 -12.58 -1.09 -2.12
CA GLY A 131 -13.10 -0.69 -3.43
C GLY A 131 -12.00 -0.08 -4.28
N HIS A 132 -12.32 0.22 -5.53
CA HIS A 132 -11.39 0.89 -6.43
C HIS A 132 -11.64 2.40 -6.42
N PRO A 133 -10.68 3.25 -6.06
CA PRO A 133 -10.90 4.69 -5.92
C PRO A 133 -11.51 5.38 -7.15
N SER A 134 -11.22 4.89 -8.37
CA SER A 134 -11.81 5.44 -9.60
C SER A 134 -13.33 5.24 -9.70
N GLU A 135 -13.91 4.33 -8.92
CA GLU A 135 -15.36 4.07 -8.91
C GLU A 135 -16.09 4.96 -7.87
N TRP A 136 -15.35 5.68 -7.04
CA TRP A 136 -15.95 6.48 -5.96
C TRP A 136 -16.40 7.85 -6.46
N ALA A 137 -17.50 8.32 -5.91
CA ALA A 137 -18.04 9.63 -6.24
C ALA A 137 -17.00 10.74 -6.08
N GLY A 138 -16.86 11.60 -7.08
CA GLY A 138 -15.95 12.75 -7.07
C GLY A 138 -14.52 12.46 -7.54
N PHE A 139 -14.12 11.21 -7.81
CA PHE A 139 -12.79 10.90 -8.32
C PHE A 139 -12.55 11.48 -9.71
N GLU A 140 -13.39 11.10 -10.67
CA GLU A 140 -13.28 11.57 -12.08
C GLU A 140 -13.45 13.09 -12.18
N GLY A 141 -14.28 13.69 -11.35
CA GLY A 141 -14.43 15.16 -11.25
C GLY A 141 -13.23 15.86 -10.60
N GLY A 142 -12.23 15.13 -10.13
CA GLY A 142 -11.03 15.69 -9.51
C GLY A 142 -11.27 16.44 -8.23
N HIS A 143 -12.32 16.10 -7.49
CA HIS A 143 -12.69 16.81 -6.24
C HIS A 143 -11.79 16.45 -5.06
N TRP A 144 -11.07 15.35 -5.16
CA TRP A 144 -10.16 14.85 -4.14
C TRP A 144 -9.07 13.95 -4.76
N TRP A 145 -8.05 13.65 -3.97
CA TRP A 145 -6.96 12.75 -4.33
C TRP A 145 -6.59 11.83 -3.17
N ILE A 146 -5.97 10.71 -3.49
CA ILE A 146 -5.47 9.76 -2.48
C ILE A 146 -4.23 10.36 -1.84
N GLN A 147 -4.27 10.48 -0.52
CA GLN A 147 -3.15 10.95 0.29
C GLN A 147 -3.31 10.48 1.73
N ASP A 148 -2.34 9.73 2.20
CA ASP A 148 -2.26 9.30 3.60
C ASP A 148 -2.28 10.51 4.55
N ALA A 149 -2.97 10.37 5.68
CA ALA A 149 -3.14 11.44 6.67
C ALA A 149 -1.81 11.97 7.20
N ALA A 150 -0.85 11.07 7.49
CA ALA A 150 0.48 11.46 7.95
C ALA A 150 1.26 12.16 6.83
N ALA A 151 1.10 11.71 5.57
CA ALA A 151 1.73 12.37 4.42
C ALA A 151 1.19 13.77 4.13
N ALA A 152 -0.01 14.10 4.61
CA ALA A 152 -0.61 15.42 4.47
C ALA A 152 -0.11 16.43 5.54
N ILE A 153 0.42 15.97 6.66
CA ILE A 153 0.85 16.83 7.78
C ILE A 153 1.97 17.81 7.40
N PRO A 154 3.06 17.41 6.71
CA PRO A 154 4.16 18.32 6.41
C PRO A 154 3.73 19.61 5.69
N VAL A 155 2.82 19.51 4.73
CA VAL A 155 2.32 20.71 4.02
C VAL A 155 1.49 21.61 4.94
N LYS A 156 0.70 21.03 5.85
CA LYS A 156 -0.07 21.80 6.84
C LYS A 156 0.82 22.56 7.83
N LEU A 157 1.99 22.02 8.14
CA LEU A 157 2.95 22.69 9.03
C LEU A 157 3.63 23.90 8.41
N LEU A 158 3.54 24.09 7.08
CA LEU A 158 4.06 25.28 6.40
C LEU A 158 3.20 26.53 6.68
N GLY A 159 2.00 26.38 7.25
CA GLY A 159 1.09 27.49 7.51
C GLY A 159 0.51 28.10 6.22
N ASP A 160 0.35 29.41 6.18
CA ASP A 160 -0.16 30.11 5.00
C ASP A 160 0.93 30.23 3.93
N ILE A 161 0.71 29.54 2.82
CA ILE A 161 1.60 29.50 1.65
C ILE A 161 0.95 30.07 0.40
N ALA A 162 -0.22 30.72 0.51
CA ALA A 162 -0.86 31.33 -0.64
C ALA A 162 0.06 32.39 -1.29
N GLY A 163 0.24 32.29 -2.61
CA GLY A 163 1.14 33.17 -3.38
C GLY A 163 2.64 32.90 -3.18
N LYS A 164 3.04 31.93 -2.34
CA LYS A 164 4.45 31.56 -2.16
C LYS A 164 4.93 30.65 -3.28
N THR A 165 6.23 30.71 -3.57
CA THR A 165 6.91 29.74 -4.44
C THR A 165 7.44 28.60 -3.59
N VAL A 166 7.06 27.36 -3.93
CA VAL A 166 7.43 26.15 -3.18
C VAL A 166 8.01 25.11 -4.14
N ILE A 167 9.03 24.40 -3.69
CA ILE A 167 9.60 23.26 -4.40
C ILE A 167 9.22 21.98 -3.65
N ASP A 168 8.58 21.03 -4.36
CA ASP A 168 8.28 19.70 -3.87
C ASP A 168 9.34 18.73 -4.39
N LEU A 169 10.21 18.27 -3.50
CA LEU A 169 11.30 17.34 -3.82
C LEU A 169 10.80 15.88 -3.62
N CYS A 170 11.12 15.01 -4.56
CA CYS A 170 10.61 13.64 -4.64
C CYS A 170 9.06 13.62 -4.75
N ALA A 171 8.54 14.44 -5.65
CA ALA A 171 7.15 14.88 -5.68
C ALA A 171 6.15 13.78 -6.09
N ALA A 172 6.56 12.87 -7.00
CA ALA A 172 5.62 11.90 -7.57
C ALA A 172 5.18 10.82 -6.57
N PRO A 173 3.91 10.43 -6.59
CA PRO A 173 2.86 10.64 -7.61
C PRO A 173 2.05 11.93 -7.49
N GLY A 174 2.45 12.91 -6.65
CA GLY A 174 1.87 14.25 -6.64
C GLY A 174 0.90 14.58 -5.51
N GLY A 175 0.77 13.74 -4.46
CA GLY A 175 -0.15 14.01 -3.35
C GLY A 175 0.17 15.30 -2.59
N LYS A 176 1.44 15.55 -2.23
CA LYS A 176 1.87 16.80 -1.60
C LYS A 176 1.86 17.96 -2.60
N THR A 177 2.26 17.73 -3.84
CA THR A 177 2.17 18.74 -4.93
C THR A 177 0.73 19.27 -5.06
N ALA A 178 -0.25 18.36 -5.15
CA ALA A 178 -1.66 18.73 -5.23
C ALA A 178 -2.11 19.55 -4.00
N GLN A 179 -1.68 19.15 -2.82
CA GLN A 179 -1.98 19.87 -1.58
C GLN A 179 -1.38 21.29 -1.56
N LEU A 180 -0.12 21.44 -2.01
CA LEU A 180 0.56 22.74 -2.12
C LEU A 180 -0.14 23.65 -3.13
N VAL A 181 -0.48 23.11 -4.31
CA VAL A 181 -1.23 23.87 -5.34
C VAL A 181 -2.61 24.27 -4.81
N ASN A 182 -3.32 23.36 -4.15
CA ASN A 182 -4.63 23.64 -3.57
C ASN A 182 -4.58 24.71 -2.46
N ALA A 183 -3.44 24.82 -1.76
CA ALA A 183 -3.20 25.86 -0.78
C ALA A 183 -2.77 27.22 -1.41
N GLY A 184 -2.78 27.33 -2.74
CA GLY A 184 -2.49 28.56 -3.47
C GLY A 184 -1.02 28.85 -3.72
N ALA A 185 -0.11 27.88 -3.53
CA ALA A 185 1.30 28.05 -3.83
C ALA A 185 1.60 27.91 -5.34
N THR A 186 2.64 28.58 -5.81
CA THR A 186 3.28 28.31 -7.11
C THR A 186 4.29 27.19 -6.94
N VAL A 187 4.01 26.01 -7.49
CA VAL A 187 4.78 24.78 -7.19
C VAL A 187 5.68 24.38 -8.33
N THR A 188 6.94 24.05 -8.01
CA THR A 188 7.82 23.27 -8.87
C THR A 188 8.01 21.89 -8.26
N ALA A 189 7.54 20.85 -8.97
CA ALA A 189 7.61 19.45 -8.56
C ALA A 189 8.79 18.75 -9.24
N VAL A 190 9.68 18.15 -8.45
CA VAL A 190 10.90 17.48 -8.92
C VAL A 190 10.85 16.02 -8.55
N ASP A 191 11.12 15.12 -9.49
CA ASP A 191 11.30 13.69 -9.23
C ASP A 191 12.37 13.11 -10.18
N ILE A 192 13.08 12.08 -9.74
CA ILE A 192 14.11 11.43 -10.55
C ILE A 192 13.54 10.62 -11.72
N SER A 193 12.29 10.18 -11.61
CA SER A 193 11.65 9.28 -12.57
C SER A 193 10.68 9.99 -13.49
N GLY A 194 11.00 10.04 -14.80
CA GLY A 194 10.10 10.60 -15.80
C GLY A 194 8.73 9.91 -15.84
N THR A 195 8.68 8.58 -15.72
CA THR A 195 7.42 7.83 -15.66
C THR A 195 6.55 8.23 -14.46
N ARG A 196 7.17 8.50 -13.32
CA ARG A 196 6.44 8.95 -12.13
C ARG A 196 5.98 10.41 -12.28
N ILE A 197 6.76 11.27 -12.94
CA ILE A 197 6.34 12.64 -13.28
C ILE A 197 5.12 12.62 -14.21
N THR A 198 5.11 11.80 -15.25
CA THR A 198 3.93 11.66 -16.13
C THR A 198 2.67 11.27 -15.32
N ARG A 199 2.81 10.40 -14.31
CA ARG A 199 1.71 10.05 -13.40
C ARG A 199 1.26 11.24 -12.54
N LEU A 200 2.21 12.03 -12.03
CA LEU A 200 1.91 13.26 -11.28
C LEU A 200 1.13 14.24 -12.15
N GLU A 201 1.58 14.49 -13.38
CA GLU A 201 0.92 15.38 -14.34
C GLU A 201 -0.52 14.92 -14.67
N SER A 202 -0.70 13.63 -14.89
CA SER A 202 -2.03 13.03 -15.10
C SER A 202 -2.94 13.23 -13.89
N ASN A 203 -2.43 13.04 -12.67
CA ASN A 203 -3.19 13.29 -11.45
C ASN A 203 -3.57 14.76 -11.29
N LEU A 204 -2.64 15.68 -11.52
CA LEU A 204 -2.93 17.12 -11.48
C LEU A 204 -3.95 17.53 -12.55
N ALA A 205 -3.81 17.04 -13.79
CA ALA A 205 -4.75 17.32 -14.86
C ALA A 205 -6.17 16.85 -14.51
N ARG A 206 -6.35 15.65 -13.96
CA ARG A 206 -7.65 15.15 -13.48
C ARG A 206 -8.27 16.11 -12.45
N MET A 207 -7.45 16.67 -11.57
CA MET A 207 -7.88 17.61 -10.54
C MET A 207 -7.99 19.06 -11.04
N GLN A 208 -7.73 19.33 -12.32
CA GLN A 208 -7.68 20.68 -12.90
C GLN A 208 -6.69 21.60 -12.15
N MET A 209 -5.55 21.04 -11.81
CA MET A 209 -4.42 21.69 -11.17
C MET A 209 -3.21 21.70 -12.08
N SER A 210 -2.27 22.61 -11.84
CA SER A 210 -1.01 22.66 -12.58
C SER A 210 0.17 22.96 -11.65
N ALA A 211 1.32 22.39 -11.96
CA ALA A 211 2.62 22.71 -11.36
C ALA A 211 3.69 22.62 -12.44
N LYS A 212 4.80 23.34 -12.26
CA LYS A 212 5.98 23.11 -13.08
C LYS A 212 6.61 21.76 -12.68
N THR A 213 6.91 20.91 -13.64
CA THR A 213 7.53 19.60 -13.41
C THR A 213 8.97 19.54 -13.93
N ILE A 214 9.84 18.88 -13.20
CA ILE A 214 11.25 18.69 -13.57
C ILE A 214 11.64 17.23 -13.26
N VAL A 215 12.24 16.57 -14.25
CA VAL A 215 12.90 15.27 -14.04
C VAL A 215 14.36 15.54 -13.74
N ALA A 216 14.80 15.31 -12.51
CA ALA A 216 16.17 15.54 -12.09
C ALA A 216 16.60 14.62 -10.94
N ASP A 217 17.88 14.27 -10.91
CA ASP A 217 18.53 13.66 -9.75
C ASP A 217 19.03 14.78 -8.82
N LEU A 218 18.46 14.89 -7.64
CA LEU A 218 18.79 15.96 -6.67
C LEU A 218 20.16 15.80 -6.01
N ARG A 219 20.91 14.74 -6.35
CA ARG A 219 22.29 14.52 -5.89
C ARG A 219 23.36 15.09 -6.84
N GLN A 220 22.93 15.64 -7.98
CA GLN A 220 23.80 16.18 -9.02
C GLN A 220 23.66 17.70 -9.16
#